data_bfd9bc6e6a7f0d81f19eee99ec5d63ed
#
_entry.id   bfd9bc6e6a7f0d81f19eee99ec5d63ed
#
_cell.length_a   1.000
_cell.length_b   1.000
_cell.length_c   1.000
_cell.angle_alpha   90.00
_cell.angle_beta   90.00
_cell.angle_gamma   90.00
#
_symmetry.space_group_name_H-M   'P 1'
#
loop_
_entity.id
_entity.type
_entity.pdbx_description
1 polymer ?
#
loop_
_entity_poly.entity_id
_entity_poly.type
_entity_poly.pdbx_seq_one_letter_code
_entity_poly.pdbx_strand_id
1 'polypeptide(L)'
;LEFRRVLFRSEIFKCGNCGKIVTISHEGAGQLVCCGRPMVKQAENSVDASNEKHVPVVEKQADGILVKVGSVPHPMEPAHYIAWIEVMAGPYLYVKGLKPGEKPEAFFPVSSPDVKVREYCNLHGLWTNKPHH
;
A
#
# COMPACT_ATOMS: atom_id res chain seq x y z
N LEU A 1 -11.78 -1.97 33.22
CA LEU A 1 -12.22 -2.40 31.90
C LEU A 1 -11.11 -2.26 30.88
N GLU A 2 -10.76 -3.35 30.24
CA GLU A 2 -9.71 -3.37 29.26
C GLU A 2 -10.27 -3.37 27.85
N PHE A 3 -9.80 -2.43 27.02
CA PHE A 3 -10.16 -2.42 25.62
C PHE A 3 -9.07 -3.10 24.83
N ARG A 4 -9.41 -4.18 24.14
CA ARG A 4 -8.47 -4.83 23.25
C ARG A 4 -8.55 -4.17 21.88
N ARG A 5 -7.39 -3.78 21.37
CA ARG A 5 -7.31 -3.30 20.01
C ARG A 5 -7.52 -4.47 19.07
N VAL A 6 -8.37 -4.29 18.07
CA VAL A 6 -8.57 -5.25 17.01
C VAL A 6 -7.71 -4.83 15.81
N LEU A 7 -6.92 -5.78 15.31
CA LEU A 7 -6.14 -5.60 14.10
C LEU A 7 -6.95 -6.18 12.96
N PHE A 8 -7.40 -5.32 12.05
CA PHE A 8 -8.29 -5.73 10.96
C PHE A 8 -7.51 -6.19 9.74
N ARG A 9 -8.15 -7.06 8.95
CA ARG A 9 -7.58 -7.56 7.70
C ARG A 9 -7.15 -6.39 6.81
N SER A 10 -6.01 -6.53 6.18
CA SER A 10 -5.40 -5.56 5.26
C SER A 10 -4.78 -4.35 5.91
N GLU A 11 -4.87 -4.19 7.22
CA GLU A 11 -4.11 -3.15 7.90
C GLU A 11 -2.61 -3.44 7.82
N ILE A 12 -1.83 -2.38 7.69
CA ILE A 12 -0.37 -2.46 7.51
C ILE A 12 0.31 -1.80 8.69
N PHE A 13 1.30 -2.50 9.24
CA PHE A 13 2.08 -2.04 10.39
C PHE A 13 3.56 -2.06 10.06
N LYS A 14 4.29 -1.10 10.62
CA LYS A 14 5.72 -0.96 10.40
C LYS A 14 6.47 -0.88 11.73
N CYS A 15 7.60 -1.58 11.80
CA CYS A 15 8.53 -1.43 12.92
C CYS A 15 9.35 -0.16 12.74
N GLY A 16 9.28 0.77 13.69
CA GLY A 16 10.04 2.01 13.63
C GLY A 16 11.54 1.82 13.80
N ASN A 17 12.00 0.65 14.25
CA ASN A 17 13.42 0.39 14.43
C ASN A 17 14.05 -0.30 13.23
N CYS A 18 13.54 -1.47 12.84
CA CYS A 18 14.15 -2.26 11.77
C CYS A 18 13.52 -2.04 10.39
N GLY A 19 12.38 -1.35 10.32
CA GLY A 19 11.71 -1.07 9.06
C GLY A 19 10.85 -2.20 8.51
N LYS A 20 10.74 -3.33 9.23
CA LYS A 20 9.88 -4.45 8.80
C LYS A 20 8.44 -3.98 8.68
N ILE A 21 7.77 -4.41 7.61
CA ILE A 21 6.36 -4.08 7.36
C ILE A 21 5.57 -5.37 7.26
N VAL A 22 4.42 -5.41 7.92
CA VAL A 22 3.53 -6.58 7.89
C VAL A 22 2.12 -6.15 7.51
N THR A 23 1.41 -7.06 6.84
CA THR A 23 0.00 -6.91 6.50
C THR A 23 -0.81 -7.93 7.28
N ILE A 24 -1.93 -7.51 7.84
CA ILE A 24 -2.81 -8.41 8.59
C ILE A 24 -3.65 -9.22 7.60
N SER A 25 -3.47 -10.53 7.59
CA SER A 25 -4.22 -11.44 6.72
C SER A 25 -5.55 -11.88 7.32
N HIS A 26 -5.65 -11.89 8.64
CA HIS A 26 -6.86 -12.27 9.36
C HIS A 26 -6.95 -11.43 10.62
N GLU A 27 -8.12 -10.87 10.88
CA GLU A 27 -8.33 -10.01 12.05
C GLU A 27 -8.16 -10.77 13.35
N GLY A 28 -7.70 -10.06 14.37
CA GLY A 28 -7.52 -10.58 15.70
C GLY A 28 -7.24 -9.46 16.67
N ALA A 29 -7.41 -9.74 17.96
CA ALA A 29 -7.12 -8.78 19.00
C ALA A 29 -5.64 -8.86 19.38
N GLY A 30 -5.14 -7.80 19.98
CA GLY A 30 -3.80 -7.76 20.51
C GLY A 30 -2.94 -6.68 19.93
N GLN A 31 -1.63 -6.91 20.00
CA GLN A 31 -0.64 -5.91 19.62
C GLN A 31 0.52 -6.60 18.89
N LEU A 32 0.99 -5.96 17.84
CA LEU A 32 2.20 -6.41 17.13
C LEU A 32 3.41 -5.73 17.74
N VAL A 33 4.41 -6.53 18.08
CA VAL A 33 5.65 -6.04 18.68
C VAL A 33 6.83 -6.51 17.83
N CYS A 34 7.73 -5.60 17.51
CA CYS A 34 8.97 -5.90 16.79
C CYS A 34 10.07 -5.05 17.38
N CYS A 35 11.25 -5.63 17.56
CA CYS A 35 12.38 -4.94 18.19
C CYS A 35 12.03 -4.37 19.57
N GLY A 36 11.21 -5.09 20.33
CA GLY A 36 10.82 -4.66 21.67
C GLY A 36 9.87 -3.48 21.75
N ARG A 37 9.28 -3.07 20.63
CA ARG A 37 8.36 -1.92 20.55
C ARG A 37 7.10 -2.27 19.78
N PRO A 38 5.96 -1.63 20.12
CA PRO A 38 4.77 -1.78 19.30
C PRO A 38 5.02 -1.31 17.87
N MET A 39 4.56 -2.10 16.91
CA MET A 39 4.59 -1.69 15.51
C MET A 39 3.54 -0.61 15.27
N VAL A 40 3.81 0.28 14.32
CA VAL A 40 2.99 1.45 14.06
C VAL A 40 2.08 1.19 12.86
N LYS A 41 0.78 1.37 13.06
CA LYS A 41 -0.19 1.28 11.97
C LYS A 41 0.07 2.38 10.95
N GLN A 42 0.08 2.00 9.67
CA GLN A 42 0.29 2.92 8.57
C GLN A 42 -1.06 3.47 8.09
N ALA A 43 -1.21 4.80 8.12
CA ALA A 43 -2.42 5.44 7.63
C ALA A 43 -2.45 5.42 6.10
N GLU A 44 -3.64 5.26 5.53
CA GLU A 44 -3.83 5.34 4.08
C GLU A 44 -4.01 6.80 3.66
N ASN A 45 -3.01 7.37 3.01
CA ASN A 45 -3.08 8.73 2.48
C ASN A 45 -3.79 8.70 1.12
N SER A 46 -4.62 9.69 0.84
CA SER A 46 -5.44 9.70 -0.38
C SER A 46 -5.46 11.05 -1.10
N VAL A 47 -4.73 12.04 -0.60
CA VAL A 47 -4.68 13.39 -1.20
C VAL A 47 -3.23 13.72 -1.52
N ASP A 48 -2.94 13.93 -2.82
CA ASP A 48 -1.59 14.24 -3.28
C ASP A 48 -1.09 15.59 -2.77
N ALA A 49 0.21 15.62 -2.46
CA ALA A 49 0.92 16.87 -2.23
C ALA A 49 1.18 17.58 -3.56
N SER A 50 1.53 18.87 -3.49
CA SER A 50 1.73 19.71 -4.67
C SER A 50 2.87 19.26 -5.58
N ASN A 51 3.95 18.72 -5.01
CA ASN A 51 5.18 18.44 -5.74
C ASN A 51 5.34 17.01 -6.21
N GLU A 52 4.73 16.07 -5.52
CA GLU A 52 4.87 14.64 -5.82
C GLU A 52 3.52 13.97 -5.84
N LYS A 53 3.31 13.11 -6.81
CA LYS A 53 2.05 12.39 -6.95
C LYS A 53 2.20 10.96 -6.47
N HIS A 54 1.50 10.63 -5.39
CA HIS A 54 1.53 9.31 -4.76
C HIS A 54 0.24 8.53 -4.91
N VAL A 55 -0.88 9.21 -5.16
CA VAL A 55 -2.17 8.53 -5.29
C VAL A 55 -2.16 7.66 -6.53
N PRO A 56 -2.33 6.33 -6.40
CA PRO A 56 -2.27 5.44 -7.55
C PRO A 56 -3.45 5.67 -8.50
N VAL A 57 -3.18 5.55 -9.79
CA VAL A 57 -4.15 5.73 -10.87
C VAL A 57 -4.38 4.39 -11.54
N VAL A 58 -5.65 4.03 -11.75
CA VAL A 58 -6.04 2.76 -12.38
C VAL A 58 -6.45 3.03 -13.82
N GLU A 59 -5.82 2.30 -14.75
CA GLU A 59 -6.16 2.34 -16.17
C GLU A 59 -6.73 0.99 -16.61
N LYS A 60 -7.90 1.01 -17.25
CA LYS A 60 -8.48 -0.20 -17.81
C LYS A 60 -7.68 -0.65 -19.02
N GLN A 61 -7.37 -1.94 -19.06
CA GLN A 61 -6.66 -2.58 -20.17
C GLN A 61 -7.53 -3.72 -20.73
N ALA A 62 -7.16 -4.25 -21.89
CA ALA A 62 -7.90 -5.36 -22.50
C ALA A 62 -7.98 -6.58 -21.59
N ASP A 63 -6.87 -6.93 -20.93
CA ASP A 63 -6.75 -8.15 -20.12
C ASP A 63 -6.77 -7.90 -18.61
N GLY A 64 -6.97 -6.67 -18.18
CA GLY A 64 -6.93 -6.36 -16.77
C GLY A 64 -6.83 -4.86 -16.50
N ILE A 65 -6.04 -4.50 -15.50
CA ILE A 65 -5.81 -3.11 -15.15
C ILE A 65 -4.32 -2.83 -15.01
N LEU A 66 -3.93 -1.61 -15.37
CA LEU A 66 -2.60 -1.10 -15.11
C LEU A 66 -2.71 -0.05 -14.01
N VAL A 67 -1.96 -0.25 -12.92
CA VAL A 67 -1.91 0.70 -11.81
C VAL A 67 -0.61 1.47 -11.91
N LYS A 68 -0.72 2.78 -11.99
CA LYS A 68 0.44 3.69 -12.09
C LYS A 68 0.54 4.55 -10.84
N VAL A 69 1.76 4.84 -10.41
CA VAL A 69 2.00 5.75 -9.30
C VAL A 69 2.76 6.96 -9.81
N GLY A 70 2.16 8.06 -9.94
CA GLY A 70 0.79 8.54 -9.79
C GLY A 70 0.39 9.16 -11.12
N SER A 71 -0.35 10.28 -11.15
CA SER A 71 -0.68 11.00 -12.40
C SER A 71 0.58 11.46 -13.14
N VAL A 72 1.67 11.68 -12.42
CA VAL A 72 3.03 11.91 -12.94
C VAL A 72 3.89 10.81 -12.36
N PRO A 73 4.78 10.15 -13.15
CA PRO A 73 5.58 9.04 -12.65
C PRO A 73 6.38 9.41 -11.40
N HIS A 74 6.24 8.55 -10.37
CA HIS A 74 6.96 8.70 -9.11
C HIS A 74 8.43 8.32 -9.29
N PRO A 75 9.36 8.95 -8.55
CA PRO A 75 10.76 8.51 -8.56
C PRO A 75 10.93 7.04 -8.22
N MET A 76 11.91 6.40 -8.84
CA MET A 76 12.28 5.00 -8.57
C MET A 76 13.78 4.89 -8.39
N GLU A 77 14.31 5.66 -7.43
CA GLU A 77 15.74 5.70 -7.09
C GLU A 77 16.01 4.87 -5.84
N PRO A 78 17.25 4.41 -5.60
CA PRO A 78 17.54 3.57 -4.42
C PRO A 78 17.10 4.16 -3.08
N ALA A 79 17.20 5.49 -2.94
CA ALA A 79 16.80 6.16 -1.69
C ALA A 79 15.33 6.58 -1.65
N HIS A 80 14.64 6.57 -2.80
CA HIS A 80 13.26 7.06 -2.90
C HIS A 80 12.52 6.32 -4.00
N TYR A 81 11.69 5.37 -3.63
CA TYR A 81 11.02 4.48 -4.60
C TYR A 81 9.72 3.91 -4.05
N ILE A 82 8.90 3.41 -4.96
CA ILE A 82 7.68 2.65 -4.62
C ILE A 82 8.08 1.21 -4.38
N ALA A 83 7.85 0.72 -3.18
CA ALA A 83 8.28 -0.62 -2.77
C ALA A 83 7.32 -1.70 -3.26
N TRP A 84 6.03 -1.42 -3.33
CA TRP A 84 5.05 -2.35 -3.89
C TRP A 84 3.77 -1.61 -4.29
N ILE A 85 3.00 -2.28 -5.15
CA ILE A 85 1.65 -1.89 -5.54
C ILE A 85 0.73 -3.07 -5.26
N GLU A 86 -0.46 -2.81 -4.73
CA GLU A 86 -1.43 -3.87 -4.44
C GLU A 86 -2.84 -3.50 -4.88
N VAL A 87 -3.62 -4.53 -5.19
CA VAL A 87 -5.01 -4.39 -5.62
C VAL A 87 -5.88 -5.28 -4.75
N MET A 88 -6.94 -4.71 -4.21
CA MET A 88 -7.96 -5.43 -3.47
C MET A 88 -9.19 -5.59 -4.38
N ALA A 89 -9.43 -6.82 -4.81
CA ALA A 89 -10.53 -7.14 -5.74
C ALA A 89 -11.40 -8.23 -5.11
N GLY A 90 -12.46 -7.83 -4.41
CA GLY A 90 -13.31 -8.77 -3.68
C GLY A 90 -12.49 -9.51 -2.62
N PRO A 91 -12.49 -10.86 -2.65
CA PRO A 91 -11.73 -11.65 -1.67
C PRO A 91 -10.24 -11.78 -2.02
N TYR A 92 -9.81 -11.19 -3.13
CA TYR A 92 -8.43 -11.32 -3.60
C TYR A 92 -7.60 -10.11 -3.25
N LEU A 93 -6.36 -10.39 -2.86
CA LEU A 93 -5.34 -9.38 -2.68
C LEU A 93 -4.17 -9.72 -3.60
N TYR A 94 -3.89 -8.83 -4.56
CA TYR A 94 -2.75 -8.96 -5.47
C TYR A 94 -1.67 -7.99 -5.03
N VAL A 95 -0.43 -8.45 -4.96
CA VAL A 95 0.70 -7.61 -4.55
C VAL A 95 1.84 -7.82 -5.55
N LYS A 96 2.41 -6.71 -6.02
CA LYS A 96 3.63 -6.76 -6.82
C LYS A 96 4.70 -5.91 -6.14
N GLY A 97 5.81 -6.54 -5.74
CA GLY A 97 6.99 -5.85 -5.25
C GLY A 97 7.73 -5.17 -6.39
N LEU A 98 8.23 -3.97 -6.14
CA LEU A 98 9.01 -3.20 -7.10
C LEU A 98 10.40 -2.92 -6.55
N LYS A 99 11.34 -2.69 -7.45
CA LYS A 99 12.72 -2.32 -7.12
C LYS A 99 13.07 -0.99 -7.75
N PRO A 100 14.04 -0.25 -7.18
CA PRO A 100 14.56 0.94 -7.84
C PRO A 100 14.99 0.64 -9.28
N GLY A 101 14.69 1.55 -10.19
CA GLY A 101 14.98 1.40 -11.60
C GLY A 101 13.85 0.81 -12.44
N GLU A 102 12.87 0.17 -11.80
CA GLU A 102 11.68 -0.30 -12.48
C GLU A 102 10.68 0.86 -12.66
N LYS A 103 9.75 0.73 -13.61
CA LYS A 103 8.69 1.71 -13.75
C LYS A 103 7.75 1.65 -12.54
N PRO A 104 7.25 2.77 -12.04
CA PRO A 104 6.31 2.80 -10.90
C PRO A 104 4.90 2.42 -11.35
N GLU A 105 4.76 1.21 -11.84
CA GLU A 105 3.48 0.70 -12.34
C GLU A 105 3.45 -0.82 -12.26
N ALA A 106 2.23 -1.38 -12.26
CA ALA A 106 2.03 -2.82 -12.22
C ALA A 106 0.74 -3.20 -12.92
N PHE A 107 0.77 -4.30 -13.67
CA PHE A 107 -0.42 -4.87 -14.30
C PHE A 107 -1.01 -5.95 -13.40
N PHE A 108 -2.35 -5.98 -13.31
CA PHE A 108 -3.07 -7.00 -12.57
C PHE A 108 -4.22 -7.56 -13.42
N PRO A 109 -4.42 -8.89 -13.42
CA PRO A 109 -5.48 -9.52 -14.22
C PRO A 109 -6.86 -9.39 -13.54
N VAL A 110 -7.31 -8.16 -13.38
CA VAL A 110 -8.57 -7.82 -12.72
C VAL A 110 -9.51 -7.20 -13.75
N SER A 111 -10.73 -7.69 -13.81
CA SER A 111 -11.67 -7.32 -14.88
C SER A 111 -12.29 -5.93 -14.74
N SER A 112 -12.33 -5.38 -13.52
CA SER A 112 -12.93 -4.07 -13.28
C SER A 112 -11.91 -3.06 -12.83
N PRO A 113 -11.95 -1.81 -13.35
CA PRO A 113 -11.08 -0.74 -12.83
C PRO A 113 -11.61 -0.13 -11.52
N ASP A 114 -12.81 -0.50 -11.09
CA ASP A 114 -13.42 0.01 -9.86
C ASP A 114 -13.00 -0.84 -8.66
N VAL A 115 -11.71 -0.75 -8.34
CA VAL A 115 -11.11 -1.50 -7.24
C VAL A 115 -10.31 -0.57 -6.35
N LYS A 116 -10.07 -1.01 -5.12
CA LYS A 116 -9.18 -0.31 -4.21
C LYS A 116 -7.74 -0.74 -4.52
N VAL A 117 -6.87 0.23 -4.75
CA VAL A 117 -5.45 -0.02 -4.94
C VAL A 117 -4.66 0.76 -3.91
N ARG A 118 -3.50 0.23 -3.53
CA ARG A 118 -2.58 0.89 -2.61
C ARG A 118 -1.17 0.78 -3.14
N GLU A 119 -0.33 1.72 -2.76
CA GLU A 119 1.10 1.67 -3.00
C GLU A 119 1.84 2.13 -1.75
N TYR A 120 3.08 1.72 -1.60
CA TYR A 120 3.91 2.13 -0.49
C TYR A 120 5.19 2.77 -1.00
N CYS A 121 5.39 4.04 -0.61
CA CYS A 121 6.62 4.79 -0.85
C CYS A 121 7.51 4.66 0.38
N ASN A 122 8.78 4.32 0.20
CA ASN A 122 9.70 4.12 1.32
C ASN A 122 9.91 5.38 2.18
N LEU A 123 9.71 6.57 1.61
CA LEU A 123 9.84 7.84 2.34
C LEU A 123 8.50 8.41 2.79
N HIS A 124 7.44 8.26 2.01
CA HIS A 124 6.18 8.97 2.25
C HIS A 124 5.00 8.08 2.64
N GLY A 125 5.22 6.77 2.78
CA GLY A 125 4.25 5.87 3.37
C GLY A 125 3.23 5.28 2.41
N LEU A 126 2.07 4.93 2.97
CA LEU A 126 1.01 4.19 2.29
C LEU A 126 0.00 5.14 1.65
N TRP A 127 -0.37 4.87 0.41
CA TRP A 127 -1.29 5.69 -0.38
C TRP A 127 -2.34 4.83 -1.06
N THR A 128 -3.54 5.38 -1.23
CA THR A 128 -4.65 4.68 -1.86
C THR A 128 -5.49 5.61 -2.73
N ASN A 129 -6.18 5.01 -3.72
CA ASN A 129 -7.17 5.72 -4.52
C ASN A 129 -8.53 5.81 -3.82
N LYS A 130 -8.80 4.88 -2.88
CA LYS A 130 -10.08 4.82 -2.16
C LYS A 130 -9.81 4.64 -0.67
N PRO A 131 -10.01 5.70 0.14
CA PRO A 131 -9.80 5.58 1.58
C PRO A 131 -10.71 4.52 2.18
N HIS A 132 -10.21 3.86 3.22
CA HIS A 132 -10.98 2.89 3.99
C HIS A 132 -11.91 3.62 4.96
N HIS A 133 -13.13 3.12 5.10
CA HIS A 133 -14.12 3.65 6.03
C HIS A 133 -14.36 2.71 7.19
#